data_a9cec2dba6b8fd2e10017ab4dacaf4dd
#
_entry.id   a9cec2dba6b8fd2e10017ab4dacaf4dd
#
_cell.length_a   1.000
_cell.length_b   1.000
_cell.length_c   1.000
_cell.angle_alpha   90.00
_cell.angle_beta   90.00
_cell.angle_gamma   90.00
#
_symmetry.space_group_name_H-M   'P 1'
#
loop_
_entity.id
_entity.type
_entity.pdbx_description
1 polymer ?
#
loop_
_entity_poly.entity_id
_entity_poly.type
_entity_poly.pdbx_seq_one_letter_code
_entity_poly.pdbx_strand_id
1 'polypeptide(L)'
;MAENSLLEDSFIQYKCSEYTVGEYYNKINAHSDIGRYTTIIKAINPNIYTPINISLESTIQRLSNEKLPKISDKEGRTNLALQLTKHYGFLYLPKHIESFNHDIELNQHVSLLPLTEEMLRPYEGESVGQWIKLVETIQYAFNRINIPDFTKSMRSAEVFFHDEQIQLYLNEVNPVYDFDKETISLKCDSIASAIMLYIVSNKRRLKSCEVCSKLFYAKRSNAQYC
;
A
#
# COMPACT_ATOMS: atom_id res chain seq x y z
N MET A 1 -13.22 29.91 -4.18
CA MET A 1 -13.84 28.70 -3.65
C MET A 1 -12.69 27.79 -3.23
N ALA A 2 -12.51 27.57 -1.94
CA ALA A 2 -11.54 26.59 -1.46
C ALA A 2 -12.06 25.21 -1.91
N GLU A 3 -11.31 24.52 -2.77
CA GLU A 3 -11.51 23.10 -3.00
C GLU A 3 -11.26 22.42 -1.65
N ASN A 4 -12.34 22.06 -0.95
CA ASN A 4 -12.23 21.12 0.16
C ASN A 4 -11.66 19.84 -0.44
N SER A 5 -10.39 19.59 -0.22
CA SER A 5 -9.75 18.33 -0.57
C SER A 5 -10.47 17.25 0.24
N LEU A 6 -11.22 16.39 -0.45
CA LEU A 6 -11.87 15.20 0.14
C LEU A 6 -10.84 14.21 0.69
N LEU A 7 -9.56 14.49 0.51
CA LEU A 7 -8.43 13.66 0.88
C LEU A 7 -7.48 14.46 1.75
N GLU A 8 -7.13 13.90 2.89
CA GLU A 8 -5.99 14.36 3.66
C GLU A 8 -4.69 14.07 2.90
N ASP A 9 -3.73 15.01 2.96
CA ASP A 9 -2.40 14.83 2.35
C ASP A 9 -1.52 13.83 3.14
N SER A 10 -2.07 13.22 4.19
CA SER A 10 -1.40 12.29 5.07
C SER A 10 -2.25 11.07 5.38
N PHE A 11 -1.59 9.97 5.71
CA PHE A 11 -2.20 8.72 6.11
C PHE A 11 -1.54 8.23 7.40
N ILE A 12 -2.37 7.84 8.38
CA ILE A 12 -1.87 7.21 9.60
C ILE A 12 -1.67 5.73 9.33
N GLN A 13 -0.41 5.31 9.39
CA GLN A 13 0.00 3.93 9.22
C GLN A 13 0.60 3.42 10.53
N TYR A 14 0.61 2.11 10.69
CA TYR A 14 1.18 1.46 11.87
C TYR A 14 2.38 0.62 11.47
N LYS A 15 3.46 0.71 12.24
CA LYS A 15 4.64 -0.11 12.01
C LYS A 15 5.13 -0.77 13.30
N CYS A 16 5.71 -1.94 13.15
CA CYS A 16 6.48 -2.62 14.19
C CYS A 16 7.90 -2.06 14.26
N SER A 17 8.56 -2.22 15.40
CA SER A 17 9.96 -1.79 15.57
C SER A 17 10.92 -2.55 14.68
N GLU A 18 10.65 -3.83 14.45
CA GLU A 18 11.55 -4.73 13.72
C GLU A 18 10.81 -5.68 12.80
N TYR A 19 11.43 -5.95 11.64
CA TYR A 19 10.92 -6.88 10.62
C TYR A 19 12.02 -7.83 10.17
N THR A 20 11.63 -9.06 9.85
CA THR A 20 12.51 -10.09 9.29
C THR A 20 11.89 -10.73 8.07
N VAL A 21 12.70 -11.43 7.29
CA VAL A 21 12.26 -12.25 6.16
C VAL A 21 11.99 -13.66 6.64
N GLY A 22 10.88 -14.22 6.22
CA GLY A 22 10.51 -15.61 6.50
C GLY A 22 9.88 -16.27 5.27
N GLU A 23 9.52 -17.51 5.43
CA GLU A 23 8.79 -18.26 4.42
C GLU A 23 7.44 -18.70 4.98
N TYR A 24 6.43 -18.63 4.15
CA TYR A 24 5.10 -19.15 4.42
C TYR A 24 4.76 -20.25 3.43
N TYR A 25 4.38 -21.41 3.95
CA TYR A 25 3.93 -22.52 3.12
C TYR A 25 2.43 -22.43 2.90
N ASN A 26 2.04 -22.14 1.66
CA ASN A 26 0.63 -22.09 1.27
C ASN A 26 0.24 -23.39 0.56
N LYS A 27 -0.67 -24.17 1.16
CA LYS A 27 -1.23 -25.36 0.52
C LYS A 27 -2.16 -24.94 -0.63
N ILE A 28 -1.97 -25.52 -1.81
CA ILE A 28 -2.78 -25.21 -2.99
C ILE A 28 -4.20 -25.73 -2.81
N ASN A 29 -4.36 -26.89 -2.12
CA ASN A 29 -5.67 -27.47 -1.74
C ASN A 29 -5.58 -28.04 -0.34
N ALA A 30 -6.68 -27.95 0.44
CA ALA A 30 -6.78 -28.50 1.80
C ALA A 30 -6.51 -30.01 1.87
N HIS A 31 -6.62 -30.73 0.74
CA HIS A 31 -6.48 -32.19 0.64
C HIS A 31 -5.20 -32.65 -0.09
N SER A 32 -4.31 -31.73 -0.46
CA SER A 32 -3.04 -32.08 -1.10
C SER A 32 -1.86 -31.58 -0.28
N ASP A 33 -0.80 -32.40 -0.20
CA ASP A 33 0.48 -31.98 0.37
C ASP A 33 1.29 -31.09 -0.59
N ILE A 34 0.68 -30.70 -1.72
CA ILE A 34 1.29 -29.81 -2.69
C ILE A 34 1.01 -28.37 -2.28
N GLY A 35 2.07 -27.62 -2.02
CA GLY A 35 2.00 -26.22 -1.66
C GLY A 35 3.18 -25.43 -2.22
N ARG A 36 3.11 -24.12 -2.08
CA ARG A 36 4.19 -23.19 -2.46
C ARG A 36 4.72 -22.47 -1.25
N TYR A 37 6.04 -22.39 -1.16
CA TYR A 37 6.69 -21.46 -0.25
C TYR A 37 6.62 -20.05 -0.85
N THR A 38 6.11 -19.12 -0.06
CA THR A 38 6.08 -17.69 -0.41
C THR A 38 6.98 -16.94 0.55
N THR A 39 7.90 -16.15 0.02
CA THR A 39 8.73 -15.27 0.86
C THR A 39 7.85 -14.15 1.40
N ILE A 40 7.84 -14.02 2.72
CA ILE A 40 7.08 -13.01 3.44
C ILE A 40 7.98 -12.18 4.34
N ILE A 41 7.52 -10.97 4.65
CA ILE A 41 8.11 -10.12 5.66
C ILE A 41 7.27 -10.26 6.92
N LYS A 42 7.91 -10.59 8.04
CA LYS A 42 7.26 -10.80 9.35
C LYS A 42 7.64 -9.69 10.30
N ALA A 43 6.70 -9.28 11.16
CA ALA A 43 7.01 -8.48 12.33
C ALA A 43 7.65 -9.37 13.41
N ILE A 44 8.71 -8.89 14.07
CA ILE A 44 9.39 -9.66 15.13
C ILE A 44 8.56 -9.61 16.42
N ASN A 45 7.94 -8.45 16.70
CA ASN A 45 7.04 -8.27 17.84
C ASN A 45 5.65 -7.82 17.35
N PRO A 46 4.80 -8.73 16.84
CA PRO A 46 3.54 -8.37 16.20
C PRO A 46 2.51 -7.70 17.14
N ASN A 47 2.74 -7.71 18.44
CA ASN A 47 1.86 -7.09 19.44
C ASN A 47 2.17 -5.62 19.72
N ILE A 48 3.22 -5.06 19.11
CA ILE A 48 3.67 -3.69 19.38
C ILE A 48 3.74 -2.93 18.06
N TYR A 49 2.64 -2.28 17.71
CA TYR A 49 2.56 -1.39 16.56
C TYR A 49 2.44 0.06 17.01
N THR A 50 3.28 0.91 16.44
CA THR A 50 3.25 2.35 16.69
C THR A 50 2.69 3.11 15.50
N PRO A 51 1.79 4.08 15.72
CA PRO A 51 1.28 4.89 14.64
C PRO A 51 2.39 5.80 14.09
N ILE A 52 2.44 5.91 12.77
CA ILE A 52 3.30 6.85 12.05
C ILE A 52 2.46 7.65 11.06
N ASN A 53 2.75 8.95 10.94
CA ASN A 53 2.10 9.78 9.95
C ASN A 53 2.92 9.79 8.65
N ILE A 54 2.29 9.38 7.54
CA ILE A 54 2.91 9.25 6.23
C ILE A 54 2.37 10.35 5.32
N SER A 55 3.26 11.19 4.78
CA SER A 55 2.91 12.10 3.70
C SER A 55 2.71 11.32 2.41
N LEU A 56 1.50 11.34 1.87
CA LEU A 56 1.17 10.64 0.63
C LEU A 56 1.95 11.20 -0.56
N GLU A 57 2.10 12.52 -0.65
CA GLU A 57 2.86 13.18 -1.72
C GLU A 57 4.31 12.68 -1.76
N SER A 58 5.03 12.75 -0.64
CA SER A 58 6.42 12.34 -0.56
C SER A 58 6.62 10.84 -0.78
N THR A 59 5.67 10.04 -0.29
CA THR A 59 5.66 8.58 -0.48
C THR A 59 5.49 8.23 -1.95
N ILE A 60 4.51 8.81 -2.61
CA ILE A 60 4.25 8.58 -4.04
C ILE A 60 5.47 9.02 -4.86
N GLN A 61 6.02 10.21 -4.59
CA GLN A 61 7.22 10.70 -5.29
C GLN A 61 8.40 9.74 -5.12
N ARG A 62 8.61 9.19 -3.94
CA ARG A 62 9.66 8.21 -3.69
C ARG A 62 9.39 6.90 -4.43
N LEU A 63 8.22 6.29 -4.25
CA LEU A 63 7.89 4.99 -4.83
C LEU A 63 7.82 5.02 -6.36
N SER A 64 7.36 6.12 -6.95
CA SER A 64 7.31 6.27 -8.41
C SER A 64 8.70 6.36 -9.05
N ASN A 65 9.71 6.80 -8.31
CA ASN A 65 11.09 6.89 -8.76
C ASN A 65 11.97 5.72 -8.25
N GLU A 66 11.38 4.74 -7.55
CA GLU A 66 12.11 3.60 -7.00
C GLU A 66 12.61 2.68 -8.13
N LYS A 67 13.87 2.27 -8.03
CA LYS A 67 14.46 1.36 -9.02
C LYS A 67 14.14 -0.09 -8.66
N LEU A 68 13.21 -0.67 -9.41
CA LEU A 68 12.84 -2.06 -9.19
C LEU A 68 13.96 -3.02 -9.63
N PRO A 69 14.33 -3.99 -8.78
CA PRO A 69 15.21 -5.08 -9.17
C PRO A 69 14.58 -5.94 -10.26
N LYS A 70 15.39 -6.56 -11.10
CA LYS A 70 14.92 -7.49 -12.15
C LYS A 70 14.07 -8.61 -11.54
N ILE A 71 13.15 -9.17 -12.33
CA ILE A 71 12.29 -10.28 -11.89
C ILE A 71 13.12 -11.50 -11.42
N SER A 72 14.26 -11.75 -12.05
CA SER A 72 15.18 -12.82 -11.68
C SER A 72 15.97 -12.55 -10.40
N ASP A 73 16.06 -11.29 -9.96
CA ASP A 73 16.76 -10.88 -8.74
C ASP A 73 15.82 -10.96 -7.52
N LYS A 74 15.62 -12.17 -7.04
CA LYS A 74 14.76 -12.43 -5.88
C LYS A 74 15.26 -11.77 -4.59
N GLU A 75 16.57 -11.77 -4.38
CA GLU A 75 17.19 -11.17 -3.21
C GLU A 75 17.02 -9.64 -3.22
N GLY A 76 17.30 -8.99 -4.34
CA GLY A 76 17.08 -7.55 -4.49
C GLY A 76 15.64 -7.14 -4.25
N ARG A 77 14.66 -7.91 -4.78
CA ARG A 77 13.23 -7.67 -4.55
C ARG A 77 12.85 -7.86 -3.07
N THR A 78 13.38 -8.88 -2.41
CA THR A 78 13.15 -9.13 -0.99
C THR A 78 13.72 -8.00 -0.13
N ASN A 79 14.94 -7.57 -0.42
CA ASN A 79 15.60 -6.47 0.29
C ASN A 79 14.84 -5.14 0.11
N LEU A 80 14.38 -4.84 -1.10
CA LEU A 80 13.56 -3.66 -1.37
C LEU A 80 12.25 -3.70 -0.57
N ALA A 81 11.50 -4.79 -0.64
CA ALA A 81 10.25 -4.93 0.10
C ALA A 81 10.46 -4.82 1.62
N LEU A 82 11.53 -5.43 2.16
CA LEU A 82 11.90 -5.30 3.57
C LEU A 82 12.22 -3.85 3.96
N GLN A 83 12.94 -3.11 3.12
CA GLN A 83 13.23 -1.69 3.35
C GLN A 83 11.95 -0.85 3.35
N LEU A 84 11.04 -1.09 2.40
CA LEU A 84 9.76 -0.40 2.33
C LEU A 84 8.90 -0.70 3.56
N THR A 85 8.82 -1.97 3.97
CA THR A 85 8.10 -2.35 5.19
C THR A 85 8.69 -1.72 6.45
N LYS A 86 10.02 -1.68 6.58
CA LYS A 86 10.70 -1.01 7.70
C LYS A 86 10.39 0.49 7.74
N HIS A 87 10.17 1.09 6.60
CA HIS A 87 9.90 2.53 6.51
C HIS A 87 8.42 2.86 6.70
N TYR A 88 7.54 2.13 6.02
CA TYR A 88 6.11 2.42 5.94
C TYR A 88 5.20 1.49 6.76
N GLY A 89 5.70 0.40 7.31
CA GLY A 89 4.89 -0.67 7.90
C GLY A 89 4.33 -1.64 6.85
N PHE A 90 3.39 -2.47 7.22
CA PHE A 90 2.67 -3.36 6.29
C PHE A 90 1.63 -2.60 5.49
N LEU A 91 1.38 -3.03 4.24
CA LEU A 91 0.41 -2.36 3.35
C LEU A 91 -1.02 -2.36 3.90
N TYR A 92 -1.43 -3.46 4.54
CA TYR A 92 -2.81 -3.71 4.96
C TYR A 92 -3.05 -3.66 6.47
N LEU A 93 -2.05 -3.29 7.23
CA LEU A 93 -2.11 -3.35 8.69
C LEU A 93 -3.20 -2.49 9.35
N PRO A 94 -3.55 -1.27 8.89
CA PRO A 94 -4.56 -0.46 9.56
C PRO A 94 -5.90 -1.15 9.74
N LYS A 95 -6.38 -1.84 8.71
CA LYS A 95 -7.63 -2.59 8.77
C LYS A 95 -7.61 -3.68 9.83
N HIS A 96 -6.47 -4.33 9.94
CA HIS A 96 -6.28 -5.42 10.89
C HIS A 96 -6.11 -4.91 12.33
N ILE A 97 -5.38 -3.81 12.55
CA ILE A 97 -5.18 -3.24 13.89
C ILE A 97 -6.50 -2.77 14.50
N GLU A 98 -7.39 -2.17 13.73
CA GLU A 98 -8.70 -1.77 14.25
C GLU A 98 -9.48 -2.97 14.79
N SER A 99 -9.50 -4.09 14.05
CA SER A 99 -10.10 -5.33 14.53
C SER A 99 -9.39 -5.87 15.77
N PHE A 100 -8.06 -5.89 15.75
CA PHE A 100 -7.22 -6.39 16.84
C PHE A 100 -7.36 -5.58 18.12
N ASN A 101 -7.35 -4.24 18.03
CA ASN A 101 -7.55 -3.37 19.18
C ASN A 101 -8.97 -3.53 19.76
N HIS A 102 -9.98 -3.67 18.92
CA HIS A 102 -11.34 -3.92 19.34
C HIS A 102 -11.46 -5.27 20.07
N ASP A 103 -10.81 -6.30 19.56
CA ASP A 103 -10.79 -7.62 20.18
C ASP A 103 -10.02 -7.63 21.52
N ILE A 104 -8.94 -6.83 21.63
CA ILE A 104 -8.20 -6.65 22.89
C ILE A 104 -9.07 -5.91 23.91
N GLU A 105 -9.76 -4.84 23.54
CA GLU A 105 -10.65 -4.09 24.42
C GLU A 105 -11.84 -4.96 24.88
N LEU A 106 -12.45 -5.72 23.97
CA LEU A 106 -13.50 -6.68 24.30
C LEU A 106 -12.98 -7.77 25.26
N ASN A 107 -11.78 -8.31 25.01
CA ASN A 107 -11.20 -9.35 25.85
C ASN A 107 -10.72 -8.85 27.23
N GLN A 108 -10.38 -7.57 27.38
CA GLN A 108 -10.15 -6.97 28.69
C GLN A 108 -11.42 -6.91 29.55
N HIS A 109 -12.59 -6.84 28.92
CA HIS A 109 -13.89 -6.87 29.63
C HIS A 109 -14.49 -8.27 29.79
N VAL A 110 -14.07 -9.24 28.99
CA VAL A 110 -14.61 -10.61 28.92
C VAL A 110 -13.53 -11.65 29.23
N SER A 111 -12.69 -11.41 30.25
CA SER A 111 -11.69 -12.35 30.78
C SER A 111 -11.15 -13.44 29.86
N LEU A 112 -9.89 -13.22 29.35
CA LEU A 112 -8.84 -14.25 29.36
C LEU A 112 -9.05 -15.49 28.47
N LEU A 113 -9.49 -15.34 27.24
CA LEU A 113 -9.10 -16.31 26.22
C LEU A 113 -7.80 -15.79 25.58
N PRO A 114 -6.68 -16.52 25.66
CA PRO A 114 -5.48 -16.16 24.93
C PRO A 114 -5.85 -16.09 23.43
N LEU A 115 -5.49 -14.98 22.78
CA LEU A 115 -5.57 -14.87 21.33
C LEU A 115 -4.87 -16.11 20.75
N THR A 116 -5.64 -16.95 20.06
CA THR A 116 -5.05 -18.16 19.47
C THR A 116 -4.06 -17.74 18.38
N GLU A 117 -3.01 -18.54 18.17
CA GLU A 117 -2.06 -18.33 17.06
C GLU A 117 -2.78 -18.15 15.72
N GLU A 118 -3.96 -18.72 15.53
CA GLU A 118 -4.79 -18.55 14.35
C GLU A 118 -5.34 -17.14 14.17
N MET A 119 -5.68 -16.44 15.24
CA MET A 119 -6.13 -15.04 15.19
C MET A 119 -4.97 -14.06 14.89
N LEU A 120 -3.75 -14.42 15.27
CA LEU A 120 -2.55 -13.60 15.01
C LEU A 120 -1.95 -13.82 13.62
N ARG A 121 -2.25 -14.95 12.96
CA ARG A 121 -1.67 -15.32 11.65
C ARG A 121 -1.83 -14.28 10.54
N PRO A 122 -2.96 -13.58 10.39
CA PRO A 122 -3.09 -12.52 9.38
C PRO A 122 -2.14 -11.34 9.58
N TYR A 123 -1.66 -11.15 10.82
CA TYR A 123 -0.83 -10.00 11.22
C TYR A 123 0.68 -10.31 11.24
N GLU A 124 1.06 -11.58 11.06
CA GLU A 124 2.45 -12.01 11.19
C GLU A 124 3.32 -11.63 10.00
N GLY A 125 2.73 -11.40 8.83
CA GLY A 125 3.56 -11.11 7.67
C GLY A 125 2.80 -10.80 6.40
N GLU A 126 3.51 -10.18 5.51
CA GLU A 126 3.04 -9.73 4.21
C GLU A 126 3.95 -10.24 3.11
N SER A 127 3.38 -10.65 1.97
CA SER A 127 4.16 -11.15 0.85
C SER A 127 5.08 -10.07 0.29
N VAL A 128 6.35 -10.41 0.05
CA VAL A 128 7.31 -9.56 -0.67
C VAL A 128 6.72 -9.02 -1.98
N GLY A 129 5.94 -9.84 -2.68
CA GLY A 129 5.31 -9.46 -3.94
C GLY A 129 4.32 -8.31 -3.83
N GLN A 130 3.70 -8.07 -2.68
CA GLN A 130 2.70 -7.01 -2.50
C GLN A 130 3.33 -5.62 -2.62
N TRP A 131 4.46 -5.36 -1.95
CA TRP A 131 5.18 -4.10 -2.09
C TRP A 131 5.70 -3.87 -3.50
N ILE A 132 6.28 -4.90 -4.11
CA ILE A 132 6.78 -4.81 -5.49
C ILE A 132 5.64 -4.48 -6.46
N LYS A 133 4.50 -5.17 -6.32
CA LYS A 133 3.31 -4.93 -7.13
C LYS A 133 2.77 -3.51 -6.96
N LEU A 134 2.75 -2.99 -5.73
CA LEU A 134 2.33 -1.60 -5.49
C LEU A 134 3.25 -0.62 -6.20
N VAL A 135 4.57 -0.78 -6.10
CA VAL A 135 5.54 0.09 -6.79
C VAL A 135 5.36 0.02 -8.30
N GLU A 136 5.25 -1.19 -8.87
CA GLU A 136 4.99 -1.40 -10.31
C GLU A 136 3.68 -0.69 -10.74
N THR A 137 2.63 -0.80 -9.95
CA THR A 137 1.33 -0.18 -10.24
C THR A 137 1.37 1.35 -10.14
N ILE A 138 2.11 1.90 -9.16
CA ILE A 138 2.33 3.34 -9.06
C ILE A 138 3.06 3.85 -10.30
N GLN A 139 4.16 3.21 -10.70
CA GLN A 139 4.94 3.60 -11.88
C GLN A 139 4.12 3.50 -13.16
N TYR A 140 3.32 2.44 -13.30
CA TYR A 140 2.38 2.30 -14.41
C TYR A 140 1.36 3.45 -14.45
N ALA A 141 0.71 3.76 -13.32
CA ALA A 141 -0.28 4.83 -13.23
C ALA A 141 0.32 6.20 -13.62
N PHE A 142 1.54 6.49 -13.16
CA PHE A 142 2.25 7.70 -13.53
C PHE A 142 2.59 7.78 -15.01
N ASN A 143 3.14 6.72 -15.58
CA ASN A 143 3.48 6.68 -17.00
C ASN A 143 2.23 6.83 -17.87
N ARG A 144 1.12 6.20 -17.46
CA ARG A 144 -0.17 6.32 -18.16
C ARG A 144 -0.72 7.74 -18.13
N ILE A 145 -0.49 8.49 -17.04
CA ILE A 145 -0.95 9.88 -16.91
C ILE A 145 -0.05 10.83 -17.74
N ASN A 146 1.25 10.58 -17.79
CA ASN A 146 2.21 11.56 -18.31
C ASN A 146 2.74 11.27 -19.72
N ILE A 147 2.66 10.04 -20.19
CA ILE A 147 3.18 9.64 -21.51
C ILE A 147 2.00 9.36 -22.45
N PRO A 148 1.78 10.19 -23.48
CA PRO A 148 0.78 9.91 -24.50
C PRO A 148 1.00 8.53 -25.12
N ASP A 149 -0.10 7.79 -25.30
CA ASP A 149 -0.07 6.46 -25.94
C ASP A 149 0.79 5.40 -25.23
N PHE A 150 1.16 5.61 -23.95
CA PHE A 150 1.99 4.69 -23.16
C PHE A 150 1.52 3.23 -23.27
N THR A 151 0.21 3.02 -23.19
CA THR A 151 -0.38 1.66 -23.22
C THR A 151 -0.31 1.00 -24.60
N LYS A 152 -0.09 1.77 -25.69
CA LYS A 152 0.02 1.21 -27.05
C LYS A 152 1.27 0.35 -27.24
N SER A 153 2.30 0.59 -26.46
CA SER A 153 3.56 -0.18 -26.49
C SER A 153 3.55 -1.41 -25.58
N MET A 154 2.51 -1.55 -24.75
CA MET A 154 2.38 -2.64 -23.79
C MET A 154 1.53 -3.78 -24.33
N ARG A 155 1.76 -4.99 -23.83
CA ARG A 155 0.86 -6.13 -24.09
C ARG A 155 -0.49 -5.88 -23.38
N SER A 156 -1.59 -6.24 -24.05
CA SER A 156 -2.93 -6.06 -23.50
C SER A 156 -3.12 -6.71 -22.13
N ALA A 157 -2.49 -7.87 -21.89
CA ALA A 157 -2.52 -8.53 -20.59
C ALA A 157 -1.82 -7.75 -19.48
N GLU A 158 -0.74 -7.03 -19.78
CA GLU A 158 -0.05 -6.17 -18.80
C GLU A 158 -0.89 -4.95 -18.45
N VAL A 159 -1.51 -4.32 -19.46
CA VAL A 159 -2.44 -3.19 -19.24
C VAL A 159 -3.60 -3.64 -18.36
N PHE A 160 -4.24 -4.75 -18.71
CA PHE A 160 -5.35 -5.30 -17.94
C PHE A 160 -4.95 -5.60 -16.49
N PHE A 161 -3.79 -6.23 -16.28
CA PHE A 161 -3.29 -6.55 -14.94
C PHE A 161 -3.13 -5.29 -14.06
N HIS A 162 -2.50 -4.24 -14.58
CA HIS A 162 -2.29 -3.02 -13.80
C HIS A 162 -3.59 -2.24 -13.57
N ASP A 163 -4.48 -2.19 -14.55
CA ASP A 163 -5.79 -1.56 -14.39
C ASP A 163 -6.63 -2.28 -13.34
N GLU A 164 -6.61 -3.61 -13.33
CA GLU A 164 -7.26 -4.42 -12.30
C GLU A 164 -6.65 -4.17 -10.91
N GLN A 165 -5.31 -4.06 -10.81
CA GLN A 165 -4.68 -3.74 -9.51
C GLN A 165 -5.06 -2.37 -8.99
N ILE A 166 -5.12 -1.34 -9.85
CA ILE A 166 -5.61 -0.01 -9.45
C ILE A 166 -7.04 -0.13 -8.91
N GLN A 167 -7.91 -0.85 -9.62
CA GLN A 167 -9.30 -1.03 -9.20
C GLN A 167 -9.41 -1.79 -7.88
N LEU A 168 -8.60 -2.83 -7.65
CA LEU A 168 -8.57 -3.57 -6.39
C LEU A 168 -8.20 -2.66 -5.20
N TYR A 169 -7.18 -1.82 -5.36
CA TYR A 169 -6.82 -0.85 -4.31
C TYR A 169 -7.92 0.20 -4.07
N LEU A 170 -8.59 0.67 -5.13
CA LEU A 170 -9.67 1.63 -4.99
C LEU A 170 -10.94 1.03 -4.37
N ASN A 171 -11.16 -0.27 -4.50
CA ASN A 171 -12.27 -0.97 -3.84
C ASN A 171 -12.12 -1.03 -2.30
N GLU A 172 -10.93 -0.74 -1.76
CA GLU A 172 -10.69 -0.63 -0.32
C GLU A 172 -10.96 0.80 0.21
N VAL A 173 -11.48 1.70 -0.62
CA VAL A 173 -11.85 3.06 -0.23
C VAL A 173 -13.33 3.08 0.11
N ASN A 174 -13.63 3.42 1.35
CA ASN A 174 -14.99 3.42 1.86
C ASN A 174 -15.49 4.86 2.13
N PRO A 175 -16.67 5.24 1.66
CA PRO A 175 -17.30 6.49 2.06
C PRO A 175 -17.77 6.39 3.52
N VAL A 176 -17.44 7.39 4.32
CA VAL A 176 -17.87 7.52 5.71
C VAL A 176 -18.65 8.82 5.84
N TYR A 177 -19.88 8.73 6.32
CA TYR A 177 -20.72 9.89 6.60
C TYR A 177 -20.57 10.32 8.05
N ASP A 178 -20.17 11.57 8.25
CA ASP A 178 -20.13 12.23 9.57
C ASP A 178 -21.45 12.98 9.77
N PHE A 179 -22.32 12.42 10.61
CA PHE A 179 -23.65 12.99 10.90
C PHE A 179 -23.59 14.36 11.60
N ASP A 180 -22.58 14.58 12.42
CA ASP A 180 -22.44 15.83 13.19
C ASP A 180 -21.98 16.99 12.29
N LYS A 181 -21.18 16.69 11.27
CA LYS A 181 -20.65 17.66 10.33
C LYS A 181 -21.40 17.70 9.02
N GLU A 182 -22.35 16.78 8.81
CA GLU A 182 -23.07 16.62 7.55
C GLU A 182 -22.14 16.49 6.33
N THR A 183 -21.00 15.79 6.50
CA THR A 183 -19.98 15.64 5.46
C THR A 183 -19.71 14.17 5.15
N ILE A 184 -19.32 13.92 3.89
CA ILE A 184 -18.81 12.61 3.48
C ILE A 184 -17.30 12.71 3.38
N SER A 185 -16.58 11.82 4.06
CA SER A 185 -15.15 11.60 3.93
C SER A 185 -14.88 10.26 3.29
N LEU A 186 -13.65 10.06 2.79
CA LEU A 186 -13.23 8.79 2.23
C LEU A 186 -12.21 8.16 3.18
N LYS A 187 -12.53 6.97 3.69
CA LYS A 187 -11.64 6.17 4.53
C LYS A 187 -10.94 5.13 3.67
N CYS A 188 -9.63 5.08 3.76
CA CYS A 188 -8.80 4.07 3.11
C CYS A 188 -8.44 2.97 4.13
N ASP A 189 -8.63 1.71 3.75
CA ASP A 189 -8.35 0.56 4.63
C ASP A 189 -6.86 0.16 4.62
N SER A 190 -6.06 0.72 3.69
CA SER A 190 -4.64 0.42 3.54
C SER A 190 -3.87 1.63 3.00
N ILE A 191 -2.54 1.64 3.18
CA ILE A 191 -1.70 2.65 2.55
C ILE A 191 -1.75 2.55 1.01
N ALA A 192 -1.95 1.35 0.47
CA ALA A 192 -2.06 1.15 -0.98
C ALA A 192 -3.30 1.84 -1.55
N SER A 193 -4.45 1.69 -0.88
CA SER A 193 -5.69 2.37 -1.27
C SER A 193 -5.58 3.89 -1.13
N ALA A 194 -4.95 4.38 -0.05
CA ALA A 194 -4.71 5.82 0.13
C ALA A 194 -3.82 6.41 -0.98
N ILE A 195 -2.73 5.73 -1.32
CA ILE A 195 -1.84 6.12 -2.43
C ILE A 195 -2.60 6.15 -3.77
N MET A 196 -3.36 5.09 -4.09
CA MET A 196 -4.07 5.03 -5.37
C MET A 196 -5.17 6.08 -5.47
N LEU A 197 -5.92 6.29 -4.39
CA LEU A 197 -6.93 7.34 -4.33
C LEU A 197 -6.28 8.73 -4.53
N TYR A 198 -5.14 8.98 -3.88
CA TYR A 198 -4.40 10.24 -4.02
C TYR A 198 -3.92 10.45 -5.46
N ILE A 199 -3.36 9.44 -6.11
CA ILE A 199 -2.92 9.49 -7.51
C ILE A 199 -4.08 9.84 -8.44
N VAL A 200 -5.19 9.12 -8.33
CA VAL A 200 -6.36 9.31 -9.21
C VAL A 200 -6.98 10.69 -9.01
N SER A 201 -7.12 11.13 -7.76
CA SER A 201 -7.70 12.44 -7.41
C SER A 201 -6.82 13.61 -7.84
N ASN A 202 -5.51 13.43 -7.81
CA ASN A 202 -4.52 14.49 -8.11
C ASN A 202 -3.81 14.30 -9.45
N LYS A 203 -4.36 13.52 -10.39
CA LYS A 203 -3.70 13.19 -11.66
C LYS A 203 -3.21 14.40 -12.47
N ARG A 204 -3.87 15.57 -12.34
CA ARG A 204 -3.47 16.80 -13.05
C ARG A 204 -2.21 17.46 -12.47
N ARG A 205 -1.86 17.12 -11.23
CA ARG A 205 -0.68 17.66 -10.51
C ARG A 205 0.51 16.71 -10.54
N LEU A 206 0.28 15.46 -10.90
CA LEU A 206 1.34 14.45 -11.00
C LEU A 206 2.00 14.57 -12.35
N LYS A 207 3.28 14.98 -12.39
CA LYS A 207 4.01 15.29 -13.62
C LYS A 207 5.38 14.67 -13.64
N SER A 208 5.91 14.50 -14.87
CA SER A 208 7.31 14.16 -15.10
C SER A 208 8.11 15.45 -15.32
N CYS A 209 9.26 15.56 -14.66
CA CYS A 209 10.16 16.69 -14.83
C CYS A 209 10.80 16.65 -16.22
N GLU A 210 10.72 17.73 -16.99
CA GLU A 210 11.28 17.81 -18.36
C GLU A 210 12.81 17.71 -18.37
N VAL A 211 13.49 18.03 -17.26
CA VAL A 211 14.95 18.00 -17.17
C VAL A 211 15.50 16.65 -16.75
N CYS A 212 14.94 16.05 -15.69
CA CYS A 212 15.48 14.83 -15.10
C CYS A 212 14.58 13.61 -15.23
N SER A 213 13.43 13.77 -15.87
CA SER A 213 12.37 12.74 -16.06
C SER A 213 11.83 12.11 -14.76
N LYS A 214 12.22 12.64 -13.59
CA LYS A 214 11.67 12.18 -12.32
C LYS A 214 10.23 12.64 -12.15
N LEU A 215 9.44 11.78 -11.54
CA LEU A 215 8.06 12.10 -11.21
C LEU A 215 8.01 13.02 -10.00
N PHE A 216 7.16 14.05 -10.06
CA PHE A 216 6.98 15.01 -9.00
C PHE A 216 5.53 15.51 -8.93
N TYR A 217 5.17 16.06 -7.78
CA TYR A 217 3.89 16.71 -7.56
C TYR A 217 4.00 18.21 -7.82
N ALA A 218 3.29 18.67 -8.84
CA ALA A 218 3.32 20.07 -9.24
C ALA A 218 2.42 20.91 -8.34
N LYS A 219 2.99 21.82 -7.55
CA LYS A 219 2.23 22.78 -6.73
C LYS A 219 1.37 23.71 -7.58
N ARG A 220 1.78 23.97 -8.81
CA ARG A 220 1.04 24.75 -9.81
C ARG A 220 0.81 23.91 -11.05
N SER A 221 -0.37 24.04 -11.67
CA SER A 221 -0.75 23.24 -12.84
C SER A 221 0.18 23.41 -14.04
N ASN A 222 0.88 24.52 -14.15
CA ASN A 222 1.84 24.83 -15.23
C ASN A 222 3.30 24.52 -14.89
N ALA A 223 3.60 23.92 -13.73
CA ALA A 223 4.96 23.53 -13.41
C ALA A 223 5.44 22.40 -14.32
N GLN A 224 6.64 22.54 -14.88
CA GLN A 224 7.29 21.57 -15.78
C GLN A 224 8.56 20.97 -15.15
N TYR A 225 9.01 21.53 -14.04
CA TYR A 225 10.26 21.17 -13.38
C TYR A 225 10.03 20.86 -11.90
N CYS A 226 10.77 19.89 -11.37
CA CYS A 226 10.72 19.47 -9.96
C CYS A 226 11.46 20.42 -9.02
#